data_f0ac7ba18e348dfc60e5e3ee53a85518
#
_entry.id   f0ac7ba18e348dfc60e5e3ee53a85518
#
_cell.length_a   1.000
_cell.length_b   1.000
_cell.length_c   1.000
_cell.angle_alpha   90.00
_cell.angle_beta   90.00
_cell.angle_gamma   90.00
#
_symmetry.space_group_name_H-M   'P 1'
#
loop_
_entity.id
_entity.type
_entity.pdbx_description
1 polymer ?
#
loop_
_entity_poly.entity_id
_entity_poly.type
_entity_poly.pdbx_seq_one_letter_code
_entity_poly.pdbx_strand_id
1 'polypeptide(L)'
;MSYIVRRMQDRDIPQAIEIDRECFPTQWPRPTYASFKQELRNRLARYIVVVKPTESKLTDQSRDRKSFWHRLLQLKHLFDHDRFFGEEVFPPKEYIVGVAGFWVMVDEAHIITIAVRNAYRRQGIGERLLISIIEMAMELKADVVTLEVRTSNKQAQALYYKYGFRQVGIRRAYYTDNGEDALLMTTDSLTSLNFQSHFKQLKRAHRLRWGEFFLNETTVVA
;
A
#
# COMPACT_ATOMS: atom_id res chain seq x y z
N MET A 1 -0.61 18.65 -3.75
CA MET A 1 0.24 17.69 -3.00
C MET A 1 0.52 16.52 -3.93
N SER A 2 1.77 16.17 -4.14
CA SER A 2 2.13 15.03 -5.01
C SER A 2 2.36 13.80 -4.15
N TYR A 3 1.61 12.73 -4.39
CA TYR A 3 1.82 11.43 -3.78
C TYR A 3 2.71 10.59 -4.69
N ILE A 4 3.48 9.68 -4.11
CA ILE A 4 4.35 8.74 -4.84
C ILE A 4 3.83 7.33 -4.58
N VAL A 5 3.67 6.53 -5.65
CA VAL A 5 3.40 5.09 -5.56
C VAL A 5 4.70 4.35 -5.82
N ARG A 6 5.06 3.43 -4.94
CA ARG A 6 6.25 2.59 -5.11
C ARG A 6 6.08 1.21 -4.47
N ARG A 7 6.96 0.29 -4.80
CA ARG A 7 7.04 -1.00 -4.10
C ARG A 7 7.26 -0.80 -2.61
N MET A 8 6.60 -1.62 -1.82
CA MET A 8 6.81 -1.70 -0.39
C MET A 8 8.17 -2.32 -0.08
N GLN A 9 8.85 -1.81 0.92
CA GLN A 9 10.16 -2.27 1.41
C GLN A 9 10.05 -2.70 2.87
N ASP A 10 11.03 -3.44 3.38
CA ASP A 10 11.06 -3.90 4.78
C ASP A 10 10.89 -2.75 5.78
N ARG A 11 11.48 -1.59 5.49
CA ARG A 11 11.35 -0.37 6.33
C ARG A 11 9.94 0.19 6.43
N ASP A 12 9.04 -0.19 5.52
CA ASP A 12 7.66 0.28 5.47
C ASP A 12 6.72 -0.56 6.34
N ILE A 13 7.16 -1.77 6.73
CA ILE A 13 6.34 -2.74 7.47
C ILE A 13 5.71 -2.14 8.74
N PRO A 14 6.42 -1.39 9.59
CA PRO A 14 5.81 -0.80 10.77
C PRO A 14 4.60 0.07 10.45
N GLN A 15 4.72 0.96 9.44
CA GLN A 15 3.62 1.83 9.04
C GLN A 15 2.49 1.06 8.33
N ALA A 16 2.80 -0.01 7.59
CA ALA A 16 1.78 -0.88 6.98
C ALA A 16 0.95 -1.61 8.05
N ILE A 17 1.57 -2.09 9.14
CA ILE A 17 0.88 -2.68 10.29
C ILE A 17 -0.04 -1.65 10.97
N GLU A 18 0.41 -0.40 11.13
CA GLU A 18 -0.42 0.68 11.67
C GLU A 18 -1.65 0.93 10.80
N ILE A 19 -1.47 1.00 9.47
CA ILE A 19 -2.55 1.19 8.50
C ILE A 19 -3.55 0.03 8.57
N ASP A 20 -3.05 -1.21 8.65
CA ASP A 20 -3.89 -2.39 8.79
C ASP A 20 -4.75 -2.32 10.05
N ARG A 21 -4.15 -2.00 11.20
CA ARG A 21 -4.87 -1.84 12.47
C ARG A 21 -5.92 -0.74 12.42
N GLU A 22 -5.60 0.36 11.76
CA GLU A 22 -6.50 1.51 11.59
C GLU A 22 -7.70 1.17 10.69
N CYS A 23 -7.45 0.41 9.61
CA CYS A 23 -8.46 0.10 8.59
C CYS A 23 -9.29 -1.13 8.90
N PHE A 24 -8.70 -2.12 9.61
CA PHE A 24 -9.30 -3.43 9.90
C PHE A 24 -9.19 -3.77 11.40
N PRO A 25 -9.80 -2.98 12.30
CA PRO A 25 -9.58 -3.09 13.74
C PRO A 25 -10.03 -4.42 14.35
N THR A 26 -10.96 -5.11 13.71
CA THR A 26 -11.53 -6.39 14.17
C THR A 26 -10.93 -7.61 13.48
N GLN A 27 -10.11 -7.43 12.44
CA GLN A 27 -9.55 -8.54 11.67
C GLN A 27 -8.64 -9.42 12.50
N TRP A 28 -8.81 -10.73 12.36
CA TRP A 28 -7.97 -11.76 12.99
C TRP A 28 -7.69 -12.89 12.01
N PRO A 29 -6.46 -13.48 11.94
CA PRO A 29 -5.26 -13.04 12.66
C PRO A 29 -4.74 -11.69 12.14
N ARG A 30 -4.11 -10.91 13.02
CA ARG A 30 -3.49 -9.64 12.65
C ARG A 30 -2.15 -9.87 11.97
N PRO A 31 -1.83 -9.11 10.92
CA PRO A 31 -0.51 -9.20 10.32
C PRO A 31 0.57 -8.74 11.33
N THR A 32 1.67 -9.46 11.32
CA THR A 32 2.86 -9.18 12.13
C THR A 32 3.99 -8.68 11.23
N TYR A 33 5.07 -8.16 11.83
CA TYR A 33 6.28 -7.84 11.08
C TYR A 33 6.81 -9.05 10.30
N ALA A 34 6.83 -10.22 10.95
CA ALA A 34 7.31 -11.46 10.34
C ALA A 34 6.45 -11.90 9.15
N SER A 35 5.11 -11.83 9.27
CA SER A 35 4.20 -12.17 8.18
C SER A 35 4.34 -11.23 6.98
N PHE A 36 4.40 -9.91 7.19
CA PHE A 36 4.68 -8.97 6.09
C PHE A 36 6.04 -9.21 5.45
N LYS A 37 7.08 -9.46 6.25
CA LYS A 37 8.41 -9.76 5.73
C LYS A 37 8.44 -11.04 4.91
N GLN A 38 7.68 -12.05 5.30
CA GLN A 38 7.50 -13.29 4.53
C GLN A 38 6.79 -12.99 3.20
N GLU A 39 5.70 -12.20 3.21
CA GLU A 39 4.99 -11.80 2.00
C GLU A 39 5.87 -11.00 1.04
N LEU A 40 6.70 -10.08 1.54
CA LEU A 40 7.63 -9.32 0.68
C LEU A 40 8.70 -10.20 0.02
N ARG A 41 8.98 -11.39 0.56
CA ARG A 41 9.88 -12.40 -0.03
C ARG A 41 9.16 -13.41 -0.91
N ASN A 42 7.84 -13.45 -0.83
CA ASN A 42 7.03 -14.34 -1.64
C ASN A 42 7.07 -13.88 -3.11
N ARG A 43 7.54 -14.72 -4.01
CA ARG A 43 7.63 -14.41 -5.45
C ARG A 43 6.28 -14.17 -6.11
N LEU A 44 5.21 -14.70 -5.54
CA LEU A 44 3.85 -14.50 -6.03
C LEU A 44 3.22 -13.21 -5.49
N ALA A 45 3.73 -12.67 -4.40
CA ALA A 45 3.17 -11.47 -3.77
C ALA A 45 3.78 -10.18 -4.35
N ARG A 46 2.94 -9.17 -4.47
CA ARG A 46 3.32 -7.81 -4.83
C ARG A 46 2.67 -6.84 -3.85
N TYR A 47 3.48 -6.01 -3.22
CA TYR A 47 3.01 -4.97 -2.31
C TYR A 47 3.48 -3.60 -2.76
N ILE A 48 2.57 -2.64 -2.73
CA ILE A 48 2.82 -1.24 -3.07
C ILE A 48 2.34 -0.33 -1.94
N VAL A 49 2.97 0.82 -1.83
CA VAL A 49 2.61 1.86 -0.88
C VAL A 49 2.42 3.19 -1.58
N VAL A 50 1.50 4.00 -1.04
CA VAL A 50 1.38 5.41 -1.39
C VAL A 50 2.05 6.24 -0.32
N VAL A 51 3.00 7.04 -0.73
CA VAL A 51 3.85 7.85 0.15
C VAL A 51 3.52 9.32 -0.04
N LYS A 52 3.36 10.02 1.07
CA LYS A 52 3.38 11.47 1.13
C LYS A 52 4.82 11.89 1.44
N PRO A 53 5.53 12.58 0.54
CA PRO A 53 6.84 13.09 0.84
C PRO A 53 6.75 14.01 2.07
N THR A 54 7.60 13.78 3.05
CA THR A 54 7.75 14.71 4.17
C THR A 54 8.44 15.94 3.61
N GLU A 55 7.78 17.08 3.63
CA GLU A 55 8.44 18.34 3.40
C GLU A 55 9.52 18.49 4.48
N SER A 56 10.77 18.19 4.14
CA SER A 56 11.88 18.62 4.97
C SER A 56 11.80 20.14 4.97
N LYS A 57 11.29 20.71 6.06
CA LYS A 57 11.56 22.11 6.37
C LYS A 57 13.08 22.21 6.44
N LEU A 58 13.70 22.59 5.34
CA LEU A 58 15.03 23.17 5.32
C LEU A 58 14.94 24.50 6.07
N THR A 59 14.68 24.44 7.37
CA THR A 59 15.01 25.52 8.26
C THR A 59 16.53 25.46 8.37
N ASP A 60 17.14 26.49 7.85
CA ASP A 60 18.52 26.90 7.96
C ASP A 60 18.98 26.85 9.44
N GLN A 61 19.33 25.67 9.93
CA GLN A 61 19.98 25.42 11.22
C GLN A 61 21.34 24.72 11.00
N SER A 62 22.01 25.06 9.90
CA SER A 62 23.36 24.53 9.63
C SER A 62 24.46 25.24 10.45
N ARG A 63 24.13 26.23 11.29
CA ARG A 63 25.13 26.97 12.08
C ARG A 63 25.36 26.48 13.51
N ASP A 64 24.38 25.81 14.14
CA ASP A 64 24.53 25.39 15.55
C ASP A 64 24.88 23.91 15.77
N ARG A 65 24.79 23.06 14.76
CA ARG A 65 25.08 21.61 14.90
C ARG A 65 26.57 21.29 15.09
N LYS A 66 27.48 22.13 14.59
CA LYS A 66 28.95 21.90 14.76
C LYS A 66 29.42 22.13 16.19
N SER A 67 28.79 23.03 16.93
CA SER A 67 29.15 23.30 18.32
C SER A 67 28.67 22.21 19.29
N PHE A 68 27.51 21.62 19.03
CA PHE A 68 26.93 20.55 19.86
C PHE A 68 27.75 19.25 19.76
N TRP A 69 28.13 18.85 18.55
CA TRP A 69 28.90 17.61 18.32
C TRP A 69 30.34 17.68 18.87
N HIS A 70 30.94 18.85 18.90
CA HIS A 70 32.29 19.02 19.52
C HIS A 70 32.24 18.83 21.04
N ARG A 71 31.16 19.21 21.71
CA ARG A 71 31.00 18.98 23.16
C ARG A 71 30.69 17.52 23.51
N LEU A 72 30.01 16.79 22.65
CA LEU A 72 29.70 15.35 22.87
C LEU A 72 30.92 14.46 22.65
N LEU A 73 31.85 14.84 21.77
CA LEU A 73 33.07 14.06 21.50
C LEU A 73 34.09 14.07 22.67
N GLN A 74 33.96 15.02 23.59
CA GLN A 74 34.80 15.07 24.79
C GLN A 74 34.33 14.17 25.94
N LEU A 75 33.13 13.59 25.83
CA LEU A 75 32.56 12.71 26.85
C LEU A 75 32.70 11.19 26.52
N LYS A 76 33.46 10.84 25.50
CA LYS A 76 33.68 9.46 25.04
C LYS A 76 34.42 8.55 26.03
N HIS A 77 34.98 9.10 27.12
CA HIS A 77 35.77 8.31 28.09
C HIS A 77 35.00 7.82 29.32
N LEU A 78 33.69 8.01 29.39
CA LEU A 78 32.92 7.69 30.61
C LEU A 78 31.90 6.57 30.48
N PHE A 79 31.68 6.00 29.31
CA PHE A 79 30.73 4.89 29.15
C PHE A 79 31.29 3.78 28.26
N ASP A 80 32.09 2.93 28.90
CA ASP A 80 32.36 1.59 28.42
C ASP A 80 31.32 0.66 29.05
N HIS A 81 30.28 0.29 28.28
CA HIS A 81 29.48 -0.91 28.48
C HIS A 81 28.68 -1.23 27.21
N ASP A 82 29.11 -2.28 26.54
CA ASP A 82 28.37 -3.07 25.56
C ASP A 82 26.98 -3.45 26.05
N ARG A 83 25.96 -2.71 25.66
CA ARG A 83 24.54 -3.13 25.60
C ARG A 83 23.60 -1.94 25.36
N PHE A 84 23.61 -1.38 24.19
CA PHE A 84 22.44 -0.66 23.65
C PHE A 84 22.63 -0.46 22.15
N PHE A 85 22.54 -1.54 21.38
CA PHE A 85 22.11 -1.39 19.99
C PHE A 85 20.60 -1.14 20.02
N GLY A 86 20.22 0.05 20.44
CA GLY A 86 18.95 0.62 20.07
C GLY A 86 18.99 0.84 18.56
N GLU A 87 18.10 0.20 17.80
CA GLU A 87 17.86 0.57 16.42
C GLU A 87 17.75 2.09 16.37
N GLU A 88 18.65 2.75 15.62
CA GLU A 88 18.52 4.17 15.32
C GLU A 88 17.21 4.35 14.57
N VAL A 89 16.16 4.72 15.29
CA VAL A 89 14.88 5.09 14.72
C VAL A 89 15.07 6.42 14.03
N PHE A 90 15.63 6.38 12.82
CA PHE A 90 15.57 7.54 11.95
C PHE A 90 14.10 7.82 11.67
N PRO A 91 13.59 9.03 11.92
CA PRO A 91 12.23 9.36 11.54
C PRO A 91 12.06 9.05 10.05
N PRO A 92 11.03 8.32 9.66
CA PRO A 92 10.87 7.94 8.26
C PRO A 92 10.85 9.20 7.41
N LYS A 93 11.74 9.29 6.43
CA LYS A 93 11.77 10.40 5.45
C LYS A 93 10.47 10.48 4.64
N GLU A 94 9.64 9.44 4.72
CA GLU A 94 8.43 9.24 3.95
C GLU A 94 7.31 8.79 4.88
N TYR A 95 6.14 9.40 4.73
CA TYR A 95 4.95 9.01 5.48
C TYR A 95 4.01 8.20 4.59
N ILE A 96 3.74 6.94 4.96
CA ILE A 96 2.88 6.03 4.19
C ILE A 96 1.43 6.32 4.54
N VAL A 97 0.64 6.62 3.51
CA VAL A 97 -0.78 6.96 3.63
C VAL A 97 -1.71 5.86 3.11
N GLY A 98 -1.18 4.90 2.36
CA GLY A 98 -1.93 3.77 1.86
C GLY A 98 -1.03 2.60 1.49
N VAL A 99 -1.56 1.39 1.56
CA VAL A 99 -0.90 0.14 1.22
C VAL A 99 -1.85 -0.74 0.42
N ALA A 100 -1.31 -1.49 -0.53
CA ALA A 100 -2.05 -2.54 -1.22
C ALA A 100 -1.15 -3.73 -1.48
N GLY A 101 -1.75 -4.93 -1.47
CA GLY A 101 -1.07 -6.19 -1.76
C GLY A 101 -1.95 -7.11 -2.60
N PHE A 102 -1.33 -7.85 -3.52
CA PHE A 102 -1.99 -8.85 -4.34
C PHE A 102 -1.03 -10.01 -4.65
N TRP A 103 -1.60 -11.17 -4.92
CA TRP A 103 -0.87 -12.34 -5.40
C TRP A 103 -1.08 -12.49 -6.90
N VAL A 104 -0.06 -13.02 -7.58
CA VAL A 104 -0.14 -13.40 -9.00
C VAL A 104 -0.07 -14.90 -9.10
N MET A 105 -1.11 -15.51 -9.61
CA MET A 105 -1.24 -16.96 -9.76
C MET A 105 -1.63 -17.25 -11.22
N VAL A 106 -0.68 -17.77 -11.99
CA VAL A 106 -0.85 -18.11 -13.41
C VAL A 106 -1.44 -16.95 -14.23
N ASP A 107 -2.76 -16.89 -14.33
CA ASP A 107 -3.55 -15.92 -15.10
C ASP A 107 -4.43 -15.00 -14.24
N GLU A 108 -4.30 -15.09 -12.91
CA GLU A 108 -5.10 -14.32 -11.95
C GLU A 108 -4.22 -13.42 -11.08
N ALA A 109 -4.62 -12.16 -10.90
CA ALA A 109 -4.09 -11.27 -9.88
C ALA A 109 -5.14 -11.13 -8.75
N HIS A 110 -4.86 -11.74 -7.58
CA HIS A 110 -5.77 -11.77 -6.45
C HIS A 110 -5.44 -10.69 -5.43
N ILE A 111 -6.30 -9.71 -5.26
CA ILE A 111 -6.10 -8.61 -4.29
C ILE A 111 -6.33 -9.13 -2.88
N ILE A 112 -5.30 -9.01 -2.03
CA ILE A 112 -5.33 -9.42 -0.63
C ILE A 112 -5.76 -8.25 0.25
N THR A 113 -5.29 -7.04 -0.06
CA THR A 113 -5.57 -5.85 0.75
C THR A 113 -5.46 -4.58 -0.08
N ILE A 114 -6.35 -3.63 0.21
CA ILE A 114 -6.22 -2.21 -0.15
C ILE A 114 -6.66 -1.41 1.08
N ALA A 115 -5.74 -0.67 1.66
CA ALA A 115 -5.97 0.10 2.87
C ALA A 115 -5.43 1.53 2.73
N VAL A 116 -6.18 2.50 3.25
CA VAL A 116 -5.82 3.93 3.25
C VAL A 116 -6.11 4.49 4.62
N ARG A 117 -5.13 5.18 5.22
CA ARG A 117 -5.30 5.84 6.52
C ARG A 117 -6.57 6.69 6.53
N ASN A 118 -7.32 6.67 7.61
CA ASN A 118 -8.63 7.35 7.72
C ASN A 118 -8.55 8.84 7.34
N ALA A 119 -7.51 9.54 7.81
CA ALA A 119 -7.30 10.96 7.52
C ALA A 119 -7.01 11.27 6.04
N TYR A 120 -6.68 10.26 5.24
CA TYR A 120 -6.32 10.39 3.82
C TYR A 120 -7.35 9.74 2.88
N ARG A 121 -8.47 9.27 3.42
CA ARG A 121 -9.59 8.76 2.60
C ARG A 121 -10.24 9.86 1.78
N ARG A 122 -10.96 9.49 0.73
CA ARG A 122 -11.69 10.40 -0.18
C ARG A 122 -10.80 11.38 -0.94
N GLN A 123 -9.50 11.07 -1.06
CA GLN A 123 -8.50 11.84 -1.82
C GLN A 123 -7.98 11.08 -3.04
N GLY A 124 -8.71 10.07 -3.54
CA GLY A 124 -8.32 9.28 -4.71
C GLY A 124 -7.25 8.22 -4.47
N ILE A 125 -6.71 8.10 -3.24
CA ILE A 125 -5.57 7.23 -2.94
C ILE A 125 -5.95 5.74 -3.11
N GLY A 126 -7.09 5.29 -2.57
CA GLY A 126 -7.55 3.92 -2.74
C GLY A 126 -7.83 3.56 -4.20
N GLU A 127 -8.38 4.52 -4.96
CA GLU A 127 -8.58 4.40 -6.40
C GLU A 127 -7.24 4.29 -7.14
N ARG A 128 -6.23 5.08 -6.75
CA ARG A 128 -4.88 5.00 -7.33
C ARG A 128 -4.20 3.66 -7.06
N LEU A 129 -4.33 3.13 -5.83
CA LEU A 129 -3.83 1.78 -5.50
C LEU A 129 -4.46 0.71 -6.38
N LEU A 130 -5.78 0.76 -6.59
CA LEU A 130 -6.48 -0.17 -7.47
C LEU A 130 -6.01 -0.03 -8.93
N ILE A 131 -5.85 1.19 -9.43
CA ILE A 131 -5.29 1.44 -10.78
C ILE A 131 -3.90 0.82 -10.89
N SER A 132 -3.03 1.01 -9.90
CA SER A 132 -1.68 0.45 -9.92
C SER A 132 -1.68 -1.07 -9.92
N ILE A 133 -2.58 -1.71 -9.16
CA ILE A 133 -2.72 -3.17 -9.18
C ILE A 133 -3.13 -3.66 -10.57
N ILE A 134 -4.14 -3.04 -11.20
CA ILE A 134 -4.60 -3.43 -12.53
C ILE A 134 -3.48 -3.23 -13.58
N GLU A 135 -2.73 -2.12 -13.51
CA GLU A 135 -1.57 -1.88 -14.37
C GLU A 135 -0.52 -3.00 -14.22
N MET A 136 -0.14 -3.32 -12.98
CA MET A 136 0.83 -4.37 -12.68
C MET A 136 0.32 -5.77 -13.09
N ALA A 137 -0.97 -6.05 -12.90
CA ALA A 137 -1.59 -7.31 -13.34
C ALA A 137 -1.49 -7.47 -14.85
N MET A 138 -1.77 -6.41 -15.63
CA MET A 138 -1.59 -6.42 -17.09
C MET A 138 -0.14 -6.64 -17.50
N GLU A 139 0.83 -5.99 -16.83
CA GLU A 139 2.27 -6.17 -17.10
C GLU A 139 2.73 -7.60 -16.81
N LEU A 140 2.17 -8.21 -15.75
CA LEU A 140 2.45 -9.60 -15.36
C LEU A 140 1.62 -10.62 -16.15
N LYS A 141 0.84 -10.17 -17.16
CA LYS A 141 0.03 -10.99 -18.06
C LYS A 141 -1.08 -11.77 -17.36
N ALA A 142 -1.57 -11.31 -16.23
CA ALA A 142 -2.79 -11.84 -15.65
C ALA A 142 -3.98 -11.54 -16.58
N ASP A 143 -4.90 -12.48 -16.69
CA ASP A 143 -6.12 -12.30 -17.48
C ASP A 143 -7.21 -11.58 -16.68
N VAL A 144 -7.30 -11.82 -15.38
CA VAL A 144 -8.32 -11.23 -14.50
C VAL A 144 -7.72 -10.72 -13.20
N VAL A 145 -8.44 -9.78 -12.57
CA VAL A 145 -8.20 -9.36 -11.19
C VAL A 145 -9.37 -9.80 -10.34
N THR A 146 -9.09 -10.45 -9.20
CA THR A 146 -10.11 -10.95 -8.28
C THR A 146 -9.92 -10.38 -6.88
N LEU A 147 -10.96 -10.41 -6.07
CA LEU A 147 -10.93 -10.00 -4.66
C LEU A 147 -12.14 -10.54 -3.88
N GLU A 148 -12.00 -10.55 -2.54
CA GLU A 148 -13.12 -10.62 -1.61
C GLU A 148 -13.35 -9.26 -0.96
N VAL A 149 -14.62 -8.90 -0.79
CA VAL A 149 -15.03 -7.66 -0.09
C VAL A 149 -16.23 -7.92 0.80
N ARG A 150 -16.22 -7.35 2.02
CA ARG A 150 -17.34 -7.43 2.95
C ARG A 150 -18.64 -6.99 2.31
N THR A 151 -19.71 -7.69 2.57
CA THR A 151 -21.06 -7.31 2.09
C THR A 151 -21.50 -5.94 2.61
N SER A 152 -21.01 -5.53 3.77
CA SER A 152 -21.26 -4.20 4.37
C SER A 152 -20.42 -3.07 3.74
N ASN A 153 -19.27 -3.37 3.11
CA ASN A 153 -18.36 -2.35 2.58
C ASN A 153 -18.81 -1.80 1.22
N LYS A 154 -19.95 -1.08 1.23
CA LYS A 154 -20.56 -0.50 0.00
C LYS A 154 -19.65 0.48 -0.73
N GLN A 155 -18.75 1.17 0.00
CA GLN A 155 -17.83 2.13 -0.62
C GLN A 155 -16.76 1.43 -1.47
N ALA A 156 -16.17 0.35 -0.96
CA ALA A 156 -15.21 -0.44 -1.72
C ALA A 156 -15.89 -1.15 -2.90
N GLN A 157 -17.07 -1.75 -2.69
CA GLN A 157 -17.86 -2.36 -3.76
C GLN A 157 -18.13 -1.37 -4.89
N ALA A 158 -18.55 -0.13 -4.59
CA ALA A 158 -18.82 0.89 -5.59
C ALA A 158 -17.53 1.24 -6.39
N LEU A 159 -16.36 1.28 -5.74
CA LEU A 159 -15.10 1.47 -6.42
C LEU A 159 -14.80 0.30 -7.36
N TYR A 160 -14.97 -0.94 -6.91
CA TYR A 160 -14.69 -2.12 -7.72
C TYR A 160 -15.66 -2.21 -8.92
N TYR A 161 -16.96 -2.00 -8.73
CA TYR A 161 -17.93 -1.95 -9.84
C TYR A 161 -17.56 -0.88 -10.87
N LYS A 162 -17.12 0.30 -10.43
CA LYS A 162 -16.64 1.37 -11.32
C LYS A 162 -15.50 0.90 -12.23
N TYR A 163 -14.61 0.03 -11.72
CA TYR A 163 -13.45 -0.50 -12.46
C TYR A 163 -13.74 -1.82 -13.18
N GLY A 164 -15.01 -2.15 -13.39
CA GLY A 164 -15.41 -3.31 -14.19
C GLY A 164 -15.38 -4.64 -13.46
N PHE A 165 -15.23 -4.62 -12.13
CA PHE A 165 -15.46 -5.83 -11.35
C PHE A 165 -16.95 -6.16 -11.33
N ARG A 166 -17.26 -7.44 -11.32
CA ARG A 166 -18.62 -7.98 -11.14
C ARG A 166 -18.62 -9.03 -10.04
N GLN A 167 -19.72 -9.16 -9.33
CA GLN A 167 -19.90 -10.22 -8.37
C GLN A 167 -20.06 -11.56 -9.09
N VAL A 168 -19.26 -12.55 -8.71
CA VAL A 168 -19.30 -13.92 -9.26
C VAL A 168 -19.68 -14.96 -8.22
N GLY A 169 -19.67 -14.59 -6.94
CA GLY A 169 -20.02 -15.51 -5.87
C GLY A 169 -20.12 -14.82 -4.51
N ILE A 170 -20.43 -15.64 -3.50
CA ILE A 170 -20.44 -15.23 -2.09
C ILE A 170 -19.73 -16.34 -1.29
N ARG A 171 -18.78 -15.93 -0.45
CA ARG A 171 -18.19 -16.82 0.56
C ARG A 171 -18.88 -16.58 1.89
N ARG A 172 -19.65 -17.58 2.36
CA ARG A 172 -20.40 -17.47 3.61
C ARG A 172 -19.47 -17.48 4.82
N ALA A 173 -19.77 -16.63 5.81
CA ALA A 173 -19.05 -16.50 7.08
C ALA A 173 -17.52 -16.36 6.87
N TYR A 174 -17.11 -15.65 5.83
CA TYR A 174 -15.71 -15.52 5.44
C TYR A 174 -14.86 -14.74 6.45
N TYR A 175 -15.45 -13.66 6.99
CA TYR A 175 -14.77 -12.81 7.97
C TYR A 175 -14.99 -13.36 9.38
N THR A 176 -13.93 -13.91 9.96
CA THR A 176 -13.98 -14.64 11.24
C THR A 176 -14.25 -13.76 12.46
N ASP A 177 -14.05 -12.45 12.32
CA ASP A 177 -14.26 -11.48 13.41
C ASP A 177 -15.75 -11.28 13.75
N ASN A 178 -16.65 -11.39 12.78
CA ASN A 178 -18.08 -11.17 12.96
C ASN A 178 -18.96 -12.13 12.14
N GLY A 179 -18.36 -13.10 11.46
CA GLY A 179 -19.10 -14.06 10.63
C GLY A 179 -19.72 -13.46 9.37
N GLU A 180 -19.28 -12.27 8.94
CA GLU A 180 -19.81 -11.61 7.76
C GLU A 180 -19.41 -12.33 6.48
N ASP A 181 -20.34 -12.37 5.52
CA ASP A 181 -20.09 -12.89 4.19
C ASP A 181 -19.17 -11.96 3.38
N ALA A 182 -18.40 -12.54 2.46
CA ALA A 182 -17.67 -11.80 1.45
C ALA A 182 -18.31 -11.96 0.07
N LEU A 183 -18.41 -10.87 -0.68
CA LEU A 183 -18.63 -10.94 -2.12
C LEU A 183 -17.32 -11.32 -2.78
N LEU A 184 -17.35 -12.34 -3.62
CA LEU A 184 -16.27 -12.66 -4.54
C LEU A 184 -16.50 -11.86 -5.82
N MET A 185 -15.52 -11.02 -6.19
CA MET A 185 -15.61 -10.15 -7.35
C MET A 185 -14.43 -10.40 -8.31
N THR A 186 -14.71 -10.31 -9.61
CA THR A 186 -13.69 -10.44 -10.67
C THR A 186 -13.93 -9.41 -11.77
N THR A 187 -12.86 -9.03 -12.48
CA THR A 187 -12.96 -8.25 -13.72
C THR A 187 -13.33 -9.15 -14.89
N ASP A 188 -13.71 -8.54 -16.01
CA ASP A 188 -13.59 -9.20 -17.31
C ASP A 188 -12.10 -9.37 -17.67
N SER A 189 -11.83 -10.11 -18.76
CA SER A 189 -10.45 -10.26 -19.25
C SER A 189 -9.79 -8.89 -19.43
N LEU A 190 -8.63 -8.70 -18.80
CA LEU A 190 -7.83 -7.48 -18.88
C LEU A 190 -7.33 -7.20 -20.31
N THR A 191 -7.28 -8.24 -21.15
CA THR A 191 -6.87 -8.14 -22.55
C THR A 191 -8.01 -7.73 -23.48
N SER A 192 -9.26 -7.76 -23.01
CA SER A 192 -10.41 -7.37 -23.81
C SER A 192 -10.37 -5.87 -24.17
N LEU A 193 -10.71 -5.55 -25.42
CA LEU A 193 -10.73 -4.16 -25.89
C LEU A 193 -11.68 -3.27 -25.08
N ASN A 194 -12.81 -3.84 -24.67
CA ASN A 194 -13.81 -3.12 -23.85
C ASN A 194 -13.22 -2.74 -22.48
N PHE A 195 -12.58 -3.70 -21.79
CA PHE A 195 -11.97 -3.43 -20.49
C PHE A 195 -10.86 -2.38 -20.63
N GLN A 196 -9.96 -2.56 -21.58
CA GLN A 196 -8.83 -1.64 -21.78
C GLN A 196 -9.29 -0.21 -22.10
N SER A 197 -10.30 -0.06 -22.97
CA SER A 197 -10.88 1.24 -23.30
C SER A 197 -11.50 1.91 -22.08
N HIS A 198 -12.33 1.18 -21.33
CA HIS A 198 -12.95 1.67 -20.10
C HIS A 198 -11.91 2.04 -19.02
N PHE A 199 -10.96 1.16 -18.79
CA PHE A 199 -9.86 1.40 -17.83
C PHE A 199 -9.04 2.64 -18.17
N LYS A 200 -8.69 2.83 -19.45
CA LYS A 200 -7.97 4.01 -19.93
C LYS A 200 -8.75 5.31 -19.66
N GLN A 201 -10.06 5.30 -19.86
CA GLN A 201 -10.93 6.45 -19.57
C GLN A 201 -10.94 6.78 -18.07
N LEU A 202 -11.11 5.75 -17.21
CA LEU A 202 -11.12 5.92 -15.76
C LEU A 202 -9.78 6.41 -15.21
N LYS A 203 -8.68 5.87 -15.72
CA LYS A 203 -7.33 6.33 -15.37
C LYS A 203 -7.12 7.80 -15.71
N ARG A 204 -7.56 8.22 -16.91
CA ARG A 204 -7.53 9.62 -17.31
C ARG A 204 -8.40 10.51 -16.40
N ALA A 205 -9.62 10.08 -16.08
CA ALA A 205 -10.52 10.81 -15.19
C ALA A 205 -9.94 10.95 -13.76
N HIS A 206 -9.31 9.89 -13.25
CA HIS A 206 -8.62 9.93 -11.96
C HIS A 206 -7.49 11.00 -11.98
N ARG A 207 -6.63 10.96 -13.01
CA ARG A 207 -5.53 11.92 -13.18
C ARG A 207 -6.01 13.38 -13.27
N LEU A 208 -7.08 13.63 -14.00
CA LEU A 208 -7.67 14.98 -14.12
C LEU A 208 -8.22 15.48 -12.80
N ARG A 209 -8.80 14.60 -12.00
CA ARG A 209 -9.42 14.95 -10.72
C ARG A 209 -8.42 15.14 -9.57
N TRP A 210 -7.41 14.27 -9.50
CA TRP A 210 -6.53 14.16 -8.34
C TRP A 210 -5.07 14.56 -8.62
N GLY A 211 -4.74 14.87 -9.86
CA GLY A 211 -3.38 15.14 -10.31
C GLY A 211 -2.59 13.85 -10.61
N GLU A 212 -1.31 14.02 -10.90
CA GLU A 212 -0.42 12.89 -11.12
C GLU A 212 0.08 12.32 -9.80
N PHE A 213 0.03 11.01 -9.70
CA PHE A 213 0.77 10.25 -8.72
C PHE A 213 2.02 9.73 -9.43
N PHE A 214 3.18 10.15 -8.95
CA PHE A 214 4.43 9.72 -9.56
C PHE A 214 4.68 8.24 -9.26
N LEU A 215 4.91 7.45 -10.32
CA LEU A 215 5.44 6.09 -10.19
C LEU A 215 6.96 6.20 -10.06
N ASN A 216 7.52 5.65 -8.99
CA ASN A 216 8.97 5.48 -8.93
C ASN A 216 9.32 4.27 -9.82
N GLU A 217 10.08 4.49 -10.90
CA GLU A 217 10.40 3.49 -11.96
C GLU A 217 11.06 2.21 -11.44
N THR A 218 11.56 2.20 -10.22
CA THR A 218 12.01 0.98 -9.53
C THR A 218 10.87 -0.02 -9.25
N THR A 219 9.64 0.27 -9.69
CA THR A 219 8.43 -0.52 -9.39
C THR A 219 8.18 -1.63 -10.41
N VAL A 220 8.83 -1.56 -11.56
CA VAL A 220 8.61 -2.47 -12.69
C VAL A 220 9.88 -3.27 -12.92
N VAL A 221 9.78 -4.58 -12.90
CA VAL A 221 10.82 -5.58 -13.25
C VAL A 221 11.84 -5.92 -12.14
N ALA A 222 11.56 -6.95 -11.40
CA ALA A 222 12.40 -8.13 -11.17
C ALA A 222 11.53 -9.26 -10.60
#